data_af4926c9e597545c8f13ec8ebaefb953
#
_entry.id   af4926c9e597545c8f13ec8ebaefb953
#
_cell.length_a   1.000
_cell.length_b   1.000
_cell.length_c   1.000
_cell.angle_alpha   90.00
_cell.angle_beta   90.00
_cell.angle_gamma   90.00
#
_symmetry.space_group_name_H-M   'P 1'
#
loop_
_entity.id
_entity.type
_entity.pdbx_description
1 polymer ?
#
loop_
_entity_poly.entity_id
_entity_poly.type
_entity_poly.pdbx_seq_one_letter_code
_entity_poly.pdbx_strand_id
1 'polypeptide(L)'
;MAWSPCIKEFFTDRYWSEIYAWFDQGGSRDVVAYLRSLDLAGFNAKAPPPKTEAFRAIVDAGRAPEDAELIDVLEKLGSPRAVTLRMLRWHAEGGIDYWLGDRKNARAVPHRLESCGYERVRNPGAVDGMWKLPDGRANIYGRNDLSLGDRLASAQDLVANPPKAPPWWGSQSVG
;
A
#
# COMPACT_ATOMS: atom_id res chain seq x y z
N MET A 1 -11.79 12.73 14.21
CA MET A 1 -13.06 13.41 13.94
C MET A 1 -13.84 12.51 12.98
N ALA A 2 -14.91 11.87 13.43
CA ALA A 2 -15.75 11.08 12.56
C ALA A 2 -16.72 12.01 11.84
N TRP A 3 -16.76 11.99 10.53
CA TRP A 3 -17.78 12.68 9.75
C TRP A 3 -19.11 11.98 9.99
N SER A 4 -20.07 12.70 10.56
CA SER A 4 -21.43 12.18 10.71
C SER A 4 -22.21 12.41 9.41
N PRO A 5 -22.88 11.39 8.85
CA PRO A 5 -23.71 11.56 7.66
C PRO A 5 -24.93 12.47 7.87
N CYS A 6 -25.26 12.83 9.10
CA CYS A 6 -26.44 13.65 9.47
C CYS A 6 -26.14 15.15 9.60
N ILE A 7 -25.07 15.66 9.00
CA ILE A 7 -24.66 17.07 9.13
C ILE A 7 -25.75 18.05 8.69
N LYS A 8 -26.53 17.74 7.64
CA LYS A 8 -27.57 18.63 7.14
C LYS A 8 -28.76 18.84 8.12
N GLU A 9 -29.04 17.83 8.95
CA GLU A 9 -30.16 17.90 9.90
C GLU A 9 -29.81 18.71 11.15
N PHE A 10 -28.53 18.80 11.52
CA PHE A 10 -28.06 19.54 12.68
C PHE A 10 -27.81 21.03 12.42
N PHE A 11 -27.55 21.42 11.14
CA PHE A 11 -27.20 22.76 10.77
C PHE A 11 -28.34 23.42 9.99
N THR A 12 -29.31 23.93 10.76
CA THR A 12 -30.45 24.68 10.20
C THR A 12 -30.05 26.09 9.72
N ASP A 13 -30.88 26.73 8.92
CA ASP A 13 -30.68 28.13 8.50
C ASP A 13 -30.50 29.09 9.68
N ARG A 14 -31.20 28.83 10.78
CA ARG A 14 -31.06 29.58 12.03
C ARG A 14 -29.63 29.43 12.60
N TYR A 15 -29.09 28.22 12.64
CA TYR A 15 -27.73 27.98 13.12
C TYR A 15 -26.69 28.78 12.30
N TRP A 16 -26.82 28.78 10.97
CA TRP A 16 -25.92 29.55 10.11
C TRP A 16 -26.09 31.05 10.31
N SER A 17 -27.32 31.55 10.43
CA SER A 17 -27.58 32.96 10.69
C SER A 17 -26.99 33.42 12.04
N GLU A 18 -27.07 32.60 13.07
CA GLU A 18 -26.48 32.88 14.38
C GLU A 18 -24.95 32.90 14.32
N ILE A 19 -24.32 31.98 13.58
CA ILE A 19 -22.86 31.98 13.36
C ILE A 19 -22.40 33.24 12.63
N TYR A 20 -23.06 33.60 11.53
CA TYR A 20 -22.68 34.79 10.79
C TYR A 20 -22.86 36.07 11.64
N ALA A 21 -23.97 36.19 12.34
CA ALA A 21 -24.17 37.29 13.27
C ALA A 21 -23.10 37.37 14.38
N TRP A 22 -22.66 36.23 14.91
CA TRP A 22 -21.55 36.18 15.85
C TRP A 22 -20.22 36.65 15.25
N PHE A 23 -19.93 36.28 14.02
CA PHE A 23 -18.73 36.76 13.34
C PHE A 23 -18.78 38.28 13.09
N ASP A 24 -19.94 38.82 12.68
CA ASP A 24 -20.15 40.28 12.48
C ASP A 24 -19.99 41.07 13.77
N GLN A 25 -20.32 40.48 14.92
CA GLN A 25 -20.16 41.07 16.27
C GLN A 25 -18.75 40.93 16.82
N GLY A 26 -17.80 40.43 16.05
CA GLY A 26 -16.40 40.35 16.43
C GLY A 26 -15.91 38.99 16.88
N GLY A 27 -16.69 37.92 16.68
CA GLY A 27 -16.33 36.54 17.02
C GLY A 27 -14.98 36.07 16.47
N SER A 28 -14.52 36.69 15.38
CA SER A 28 -13.16 36.45 14.85
C SER A 28 -12.07 36.77 15.86
N ARG A 29 -12.27 37.79 16.74
CA ARG A 29 -11.30 38.13 17.79
C ARG A 29 -11.24 37.05 18.86
N ASP A 30 -12.37 36.49 19.19
CA ASP A 30 -12.50 35.42 20.20
C ASP A 30 -11.79 34.17 19.70
N VAL A 31 -11.97 33.80 18.40
CA VAL A 31 -11.24 32.69 17.78
C VAL A 31 -9.73 32.94 17.82
N VAL A 32 -9.28 34.15 17.45
CA VAL A 32 -7.86 34.49 17.48
C VAL A 32 -7.30 34.43 18.89
N ALA A 33 -8.04 34.94 19.89
CA ALA A 33 -7.63 34.89 21.29
C ALA A 33 -7.49 33.43 21.77
N TYR A 34 -8.47 32.58 21.44
CA TYR A 34 -8.44 31.16 21.75
C TYR A 34 -7.25 30.46 21.10
N LEU A 35 -7.04 30.66 19.77
CA LEU A 35 -5.92 30.04 19.06
C LEU A 35 -4.56 30.45 19.61
N ARG A 36 -4.42 31.71 20.05
CA ARG A 36 -3.20 32.20 20.70
C ARG A 36 -2.95 31.64 22.11
N SER A 37 -4.01 31.20 22.79
CA SER A 37 -3.93 30.59 24.11
C SER A 37 -3.60 29.10 24.07
N LEU A 38 -3.63 28.46 22.89
CA LEU A 38 -3.34 27.04 22.77
C LEU A 38 -1.87 26.76 23.09
N ASP A 39 -1.62 25.83 23.98
CA ASP A 39 -0.28 25.29 24.21
C ASP A 39 0.08 24.33 23.06
N LEU A 40 1.04 24.73 22.25
CA LEU A 40 1.58 23.96 21.14
C LEU A 40 2.91 23.29 21.44
N ALA A 41 3.37 23.31 22.71
CA ALA A 41 4.68 22.74 23.07
C ALA A 41 4.82 21.25 22.72
N GLY A 42 3.71 20.51 22.75
CA GLY A 42 3.65 19.10 22.34
C GLY A 42 3.29 18.87 20.86
N PHE A 43 3.02 19.94 20.09
CA PHE A 43 2.58 19.79 18.71
C PHE A 43 3.76 19.71 17.74
N ASN A 44 3.89 18.58 17.04
CA ASN A 44 4.87 18.42 15.96
C ASN A 44 4.19 18.62 14.59
N ALA A 45 4.37 19.80 14.01
CA ALA A 45 3.78 20.14 12.69
C ALA A 45 4.31 19.27 11.53
N LYS A 46 5.43 18.58 11.73
CA LYS A 46 6.03 17.65 10.75
C LYS A 46 5.68 16.20 11.00
N ALA A 47 4.97 15.91 12.09
CA ALA A 47 4.51 14.55 12.34
C ALA A 47 3.51 14.10 11.26
N PRO A 48 3.64 12.88 10.74
CA PRO A 48 2.62 12.36 9.84
C PRO A 48 1.26 12.31 10.57
N PRO A 49 0.15 12.56 9.84
CA PRO A 49 -1.16 12.51 10.45
C PRO A 49 -1.43 11.11 11.05
N PRO A 50 -2.14 11.04 12.19
CA PRO A 50 -2.47 9.77 12.81
C PRO A 50 -3.33 8.93 11.85
N LYS A 51 -2.94 7.67 11.66
CA LYS A 51 -3.73 6.71 10.89
C LYS A 51 -4.93 6.27 11.74
N THR A 52 -6.05 6.96 11.58
CA THR A 52 -7.29 6.65 12.29
C THR A 52 -7.94 5.38 11.74
N GLU A 53 -8.86 4.77 12.50
CA GLU A 53 -9.64 3.63 12.05
C GLU A 53 -10.48 3.96 10.80
N ALA A 54 -11.06 5.17 10.75
CA ALA A 54 -11.75 5.67 9.56
C ALA A 54 -10.83 5.76 8.32
N PHE A 55 -9.57 6.19 8.50
CA PHE A 55 -8.59 6.17 7.42
C PHE A 55 -8.32 4.74 6.93
N ARG A 56 -8.15 3.79 7.86
CA ARG A 56 -7.96 2.38 7.50
C ARG A 56 -9.16 1.81 6.75
N ALA A 57 -10.38 2.09 7.20
CA ALA A 57 -11.60 1.66 6.52
C ALA A 57 -11.71 2.22 5.10
N ILE A 58 -11.32 3.49 4.87
CA ILE A 58 -11.27 4.07 3.52
C ILE A 58 -10.22 3.39 2.64
N VAL A 59 -9.03 3.13 3.18
CA VAL A 59 -7.96 2.41 2.46
C VAL A 59 -8.42 1.00 2.11
N ASP A 60 -9.04 0.28 3.05
CA ASP A 60 -9.53 -1.09 2.84
C ASP A 60 -10.68 -1.13 1.83
N ALA A 61 -11.59 -0.16 1.88
CA ALA A 61 -12.68 -0.03 0.89
C ALA A 61 -12.17 0.33 -0.52
N GLY A 62 -10.99 0.96 -0.61
CA GLY A 62 -10.33 1.29 -1.88
C GLY A 62 -9.42 0.20 -2.43
N ARG A 63 -9.29 -0.94 -1.74
CA ARG A 63 -8.50 -2.07 -2.26
C ARG A 63 -9.15 -2.64 -3.51
N ALA A 64 -8.33 -2.83 -4.53
CA ALA A 64 -8.81 -3.52 -5.72
C ALA A 64 -8.98 -5.03 -5.44
N PRO A 65 -9.88 -5.70 -6.15
CA PRO A 65 -10.05 -7.16 -6.02
C PRO A 65 -8.73 -7.93 -6.14
N GLU A 66 -7.84 -7.49 -7.00
CA GLU A 66 -6.53 -8.09 -7.23
C GLU A 66 -5.62 -8.05 -5.99
N ASP A 67 -5.80 -7.07 -5.09
CA ASP A 67 -5.00 -6.99 -3.86
C ASP A 67 -5.33 -8.15 -2.91
N ALA A 68 -6.60 -8.52 -2.78
CA ALA A 68 -7.03 -9.66 -1.98
C ALA A 68 -6.50 -10.98 -2.55
N GLU A 69 -6.64 -11.18 -3.87
CA GLU A 69 -6.12 -12.35 -4.55
C GLU A 69 -4.60 -12.46 -4.45
N LEU A 70 -3.86 -11.33 -4.51
CA LEU A 70 -2.41 -11.30 -4.31
C LEU A 70 -2.01 -11.68 -2.88
N ILE A 71 -2.76 -11.23 -1.88
CA ILE A 71 -2.52 -11.60 -0.47
C ILE A 71 -2.69 -13.11 -0.32
N ASP A 72 -3.76 -13.69 -0.86
CA ASP A 72 -4.00 -15.14 -0.82
C ASP A 72 -2.85 -15.93 -1.47
N VAL A 73 -2.33 -15.46 -2.62
CA VAL A 73 -1.17 -16.06 -3.27
C VAL A 73 0.08 -15.97 -2.41
N LEU A 74 0.33 -14.82 -1.78
CA LEU A 74 1.46 -14.62 -0.88
C LEU A 74 1.37 -15.50 0.36
N GLU A 75 0.18 -15.69 0.92
CA GLU A 75 -0.09 -16.59 2.04
C GLU A 75 0.11 -18.06 1.66
N LYS A 76 -0.36 -18.50 0.49
CA LYS A 76 -0.10 -19.83 -0.06
C LYS A 76 1.40 -20.11 -0.21
N LEU A 77 2.19 -19.08 -0.51
CA LEU A 77 3.66 -19.15 -0.55
C LEU A 77 4.32 -19.13 0.84
N GLY A 78 3.56 -18.98 1.93
CA GLY A 78 4.06 -18.86 3.30
C GLY A 78 4.65 -17.48 3.60
N SER A 79 4.16 -16.42 2.95
CA SER A 79 4.61 -15.02 3.14
C SER A 79 6.14 -14.88 3.10
N PRO A 80 6.80 -15.29 2.01
CA PRO A 80 8.26 -15.37 1.93
C PRO A 80 8.89 -13.98 2.07
N ARG A 81 10.14 -13.93 2.53
CA ARG A 81 10.88 -12.67 2.73
C ARG A 81 11.15 -11.92 1.43
N ALA A 82 11.25 -12.65 0.31
CA ALA A 82 11.42 -12.10 -1.03
C ALA A 82 10.67 -12.96 -2.06
N VAL A 83 10.10 -12.31 -3.09
CA VAL A 83 9.36 -12.96 -4.16
C VAL A 83 9.71 -12.38 -5.52
N THR A 84 9.48 -13.15 -6.57
CA THR A 84 9.44 -12.68 -7.95
C THR A 84 8.03 -12.80 -8.51
N LEU A 85 7.73 -12.06 -9.58
CA LEU A 85 6.46 -12.18 -10.29
C LEU A 85 6.19 -13.62 -10.76
N ARG A 86 7.23 -14.34 -11.16
CA ARG A 86 7.12 -15.74 -11.56
C ARG A 86 6.65 -16.65 -10.42
N MET A 87 7.23 -16.49 -9.23
CA MET A 87 6.81 -17.27 -8.04
C MET A 87 5.33 -17.03 -7.72
N LEU A 88 4.88 -15.78 -7.81
CA LEU A 88 3.47 -15.47 -7.62
C LEU A 88 2.60 -16.18 -8.64
N ARG A 89 2.97 -16.14 -9.91
CA ARG A 89 2.22 -16.81 -10.97
C ARG A 89 2.19 -18.34 -10.84
N TRP A 90 3.19 -18.95 -10.24
CA TRP A 90 3.16 -20.40 -9.98
C TRP A 90 2.02 -20.84 -9.05
N HIS A 91 1.58 -19.95 -8.16
CA HIS A 91 0.55 -20.23 -7.16
C HIS A 91 -0.73 -19.41 -7.39
N ALA A 92 -0.72 -18.55 -8.41
CA ALA A 92 -1.88 -17.80 -8.84
C ALA A 92 -2.87 -18.71 -9.56
N GLU A 93 -4.15 -18.51 -9.29
CA GLU A 93 -5.24 -19.25 -9.91
C GLU A 93 -6.23 -18.27 -10.56
N GLY A 94 -6.89 -18.70 -11.62
CA GLY A 94 -7.99 -17.94 -12.23
C GLY A 94 -7.58 -16.56 -12.74
N GLY A 95 -8.34 -15.54 -12.34
CA GLY A 95 -8.20 -14.16 -12.82
C GLY A 95 -6.86 -13.50 -12.52
N ILE A 96 -6.27 -13.80 -11.34
CA ILE A 96 -5.02 -13.16 -10.92
C ILE A 96 -3.81 -13.64 -11.73
N ASP A 97 -3.74 -14.90 -12.18
CA ASP A 97 -2.66 -15.35 -13.07
C ASP A 97 -2.70 -14.61 -14.40
N TYR A 98 -3.89 -14.49 -15.00
CA TYR A 98 -4.10 -13.70 -16.21
C TYR A 98 -3.69 -12.25 -16.00
N TRP A 99 -4.12 -11.65 -14.89
CA TRP A 99 -3.81 -10.26 -14.57
C TRP A 99 -2.31 -10.02 -14.39
N LEU A 100 -1.61 -10.91 -13.67
CA LEU A 100 -0.15 -10.88 -13.48
C LEU A 100 0.62 -11.12 -14.78
N GLY A 101 0.06 -11.91 -15.69
CA GLY A 101 0.66 -12.21 -17.00
C GLY A 101 0.43 -11.13 -18.06
N ASP A 102 -0.59 -10.28 -17.91
CA ASP A 102 -0.91 -9.26 -18.91
C ASP A 102 0.09 -8.11 -18.87
N ARG A 103 0.71 -7.85 -20.00
CA ARG A 103 1.68 -6.77 -20.19
C ARG A 103 1.10 -5.38 -19.88
N LYS A 104 -0.20 -5.19 -20.03
CA LYS A 104 -0.89 -3.94 -19.71
C LYS A 104 -0.80 -3.61 -18.22
N ASN A 105 -0.79 -4.63 -17.38
CA ASN A 105 -0.78 -4.51 -15.92
C ASN A 105 0.65 -4.40 -15.35
N ALA A 106 1.69 -4.55 -16.16
CA ALA A 106 3.08 -4.53 -15.71
C ALA A 106 3.47 -3.30 -14.89
N ARG A 107 2.82 -2.14 -15.14
CA ARG A 107 3.03 -0.91 -14.36
C ARG A 107 2.25 -0.89 -13.04
N ALA A 108 1.14 -1.61 -12.96
CA ALA A 108 0.31 -1.69 -11.76
C ALA A 108 0.84 -2.71 -10.75
N VAL A 109 1.48 -3.78 -11.21
CA VAL A 109 2.00 -4.86 -10.35
C VAL A 109 2.84 -4.37 -9.17
N PRO A 110 3.86 -3.47 -9.35
CA PRO A 110 4.63 -2.97 -8.21
C PRO A 110 3.76 -2.30 -7.15
N HIS A 111 2.81 -1.44 -7.55
CA HIS A 111 1.91 -0.74 -6.63
C HIS A 111 0.99 -1.69 -5.87
N ARG A 112 0.50 -2.76 -6.55
CA ARG A 112 -0.30 -3.78 -5.88
C ARG A 112 0.50 -4.57 -4.86
N LEU A 113 1.74 -4.93 -5.20
CA LEU A 113 2.63 -5.59 -4.26
C LEU A 113 3.00 -4.70 -3.07
N GLU A 114 3.18 -3.38 -3.28
CA GLU A 114 3.36 -2.42 -2.20
C GLU A 114 2.14 -2.38 -1.26
N SER A 115 0.93 -2.41 -1.80
CA SER A 115 -0.31 -2.50 -1.02
C SER A 115 -0.39 -3.80 -0.20
N CYS A 116 0.20 -4.89 -0.71
CA CYS A 116 0.29 -6.19 -0.03
C CYS A 116 1.53 -6.32 0.87
N GLY A 117 2.28 -5.25 1.10
CA GLY A 117 3.42 -5.24 2.01
C GLY A 117 4.75 -5.69 1.40
N TYR A 118 4.91 -5.63 0.07
CA TYR A 118 6.14 -5.99 -0.62
C TYR A 118 6.66 -4.83 -1.46
N GLU A 119 7.91 -4.44 -1.26
CA GLU A 119 8.57 -3.37 -2.00
C GLU A 119 9.66 -3.92 -2.94
N ARG A 120 9.85 -3.23 -4.06
CA ARG A 120 10.89 -3.61 -5.02
C ARG A 120 12.28 -3.45 -4.40
N VAL A 121 13.06 -4.52 -4.43
CA VAL A 121 14.48 -4.54 -4.01
C VAL A 121 15.36 -4.39 -5.25
N ARG A 122 16.02 -3.25 -5.36
CA ARG A 122 16.93 -3.00 -6.48
C ARG A 122 18.26 -3.71 -6.27
N ASN A 123 18.78 -4.32 -7.33
CA ASN A 123 20.14 -4.87 -7.34
C ASN A 123 21.16 -3.71 -7.45
N PRO A 124 21.99 -3.47 -6.43
CA PRO A 124 22.99 -2.40 -6.48
C PRO A 124 24.10 -2.64 -7.52
N GLY A 125 24.32 -3.87 -7.93
CA GLY A 125 25.30 -4.24 -8.95
C GLY A 125 24.81 -4.16 -10.40
N ALA A 126 23.55 -3.73 -10.63
CA ALA A 126 22.97 -3.64 -11.97
C ALA A 126 22.41 -2.24 -12.25
N VAL A 127 22.71 -1.67 -13.40
CA VAL A 127 22.25 -0.32 -13.80
C VAL A 127 20.72 -0.22 -13.79
N ASP A 128 20.03 -1.24 -14.29
CA ASP A 128 18.56 -1.30 -14.32
C ASP A 128 17.93 -1.77 -12.97
N GLY A 129 18.77 -2.17 -12.02
CA GLY A 129 18.36 -2.67 -10.72
C GLY A 129 17.67 -4.03 -10.75
N MET A 130 17.75 -4.77 -11.87
CA MET A 130 17.20 -6.11 -12.00
C MET A 130 18.17 -7.18 -11.51
N TRP A 131 17.63 -8.31 -11.07
CA TRP A 131 18.38 -9.45 -10.60
C TRP A 131 18.52 -10.51 -11.70
N LYS A 132 19.67 -11.17 -11.77
CA LYS A 132 19.91 -12.26 -12.72
C LYS A 132 19.54 -13.58 -12.04
N LEU A 133 18.52 -14.23 -12.55
CA LEU A 133 18.07 -15.56 -12.13
C LEU A 133 18.40 -16.58 -13.23
N PRO A 134 18.36 -17.89 -12.97
CA PRO A 134 18.66 -18.92 -13.97
C PRO A 134 17.82 -18.83 -15.24
N ASP A 135 16.62 -18.32 -15.10
CA ASP A 135 15.61 -18.19 -16.16
C ASP A 135 15.50 -16.77 -16.75
N GLY A 136 16.43 -15.89 -16.42
CA GLY A 136 16.51 -14.53 -16.97
C GLY A 136 16.59 -13.44 -15.91
N ARG A 137 16.33 -12.21 -16.34
CA ARG A 137 16.36 -11.03 -15.45
C ARG A 137 14.98 -10.76 -14.90
N ALA A 138 14.89 -10.51 -13.58
CA ALA A 138 13.65 -10.26 -12.91
C ALA A 138 13.75 -9.16 -11.85
N ASN A 139 12.63 -8.55 -11.53
CA ASN A 139 12.48 -7.75 -10.32
C ASN A 139 12.23 -8.68 -9.13
N ILE A 140 12.86 -8.38 -8.02
CA ILE A 140 12.58 -9.04 -6.72
C ILE A 140 11.88 -8.04 -5.82
N TYR A 141 10.88 -8.52 -5.09
CA TYR A 141 10.12 -7.76 -4.11
C TYR A 141 10.35 -8.37 -2.74
N GLY A 142 10.73 -7.56 -1.76
CA GLY A 142 10.97 -7.94 -0.38
C GLY A 142 9.90 -7.38 0.54
N ARG A 143 9.61 -8.07 1.64
CA ARG A 143 8.64 -7.61 2.64
C ARG A 143 9.06 -6.25 3.20
N ASN A 144 8.12 -5.33 3.33
CA ASN A 144 8.37 -3.96 3.77
C ASN A 144 8.54 -3.82 5.30
N ASP A 145 8.17 -4.85 6.07
CA ASP A 145 8.42 -4.94 7.52
C ASP A 145 9.88 -5.28 7.85
N LEU A 146 10.67 -5.70 6.85
CA LEU A 146 12.09 -5.97 6.99
C LEU A 146 12.92 -4.70 6.80
N SER A 147 14.07 -4.62 7.47
CA SER A 147 15.06 -3.57 7.19
C SER A 147 15.54 -3.62 5.75
N LEU A 148 16.07 -2.50 5.22
CA LEU A 148 16.63 -2.47 3.87
C LEU A 148 17.75 -3.50 3.69
N GLY A 149 18.60 -3.70 4.70
CA GLY A 149 19.67 -4.70 4.70
C GLY A 149 19.12 -6.12 4.61
N ASP A 150 18.09 -6.42 5.40
CA ASP A 150 17.47 -7.76 5.39
C ASP A 150 16.74 -8.03 4.07
N ARG A 151 16.09 -7.02 3.48
CA ARG A 151 15.46 -7.16 2.17
C ARG A 151 16.50 -7.46 1.09
N LEU A 152 17.64 -6.78 1.12
CA LEU A 152 18.74 -7.01 0.19
C LEU A 152 19.33 -8.42 0.36
N ALA A 153 19.59 -8.84 1.61
CA ALA A 153 20.05 -10.18 1.91
C ALA A 153 19.06 -11.26 1.45
N SER A 154 17.76 -11.04 1.66
CA SER A 154 16.71 -11.97 1.20
C SER A 154 16.63 -12.06 -0.33
N ALA A 155 16.85 -10.95 -1.03
CA ALA A 155 16.91 -10.96 -2.49
C ALA A 155 18.16 -11.70 -3.01
N GLN A 156 19.31 -11.53 -2.35
CA GLN A 156 20.55 -12.26 -2.67
C GLN A 156 20.40 -13.75 -2.42
N ASP A 157 19.78 -14.15 -1.30
CA ASP A 157 19.50 -15.54 -0.99
C ASP A 157 18.58 -16.18 -2.03
N LEU A 158 17.54 -15.49 -2.45
CA LEU A 158 16.64 -15.96 -3.51
C LEU A 158 17.35 -16.16 -4.84
N VAL A 159 18.35 -15.32 -5.16
CA VAL A 159 19.18 -15.48 -6.37
C VAL A 159 20.13 -16.68 -6.24
N ALA A 160 20.72 -16.86 -5.07
CA ALA A 160 21.64 -17.99 -4.79
C ALA A 160 20.90 -19.34 -4.74
N ASN A 161 19.67 -19.33 -4.19
CA ASN A 161 18.83 -20.51 -3.97
C ASN A 161 17.46 -20.32 -4.66
N PRO A 162 17.39 -20.23 -5.99
CA PRO A 162 16.15 -19.97 -6.69
C PRO A 162 15.17 -21.14 -6.49
N PRO A 163 13.92 -20.87 -6.12
CA PRO A 163 12.92 -21.92 -5.99
C PRO A 163 12.66 -22.57 -7.34
N LYS A 164 12.44 -23.87 -7.32
CA LYS A 164 12.11 -24.63 -8.52
C LYS A 164 10.65 -24.47 -8.85
N ALA A 165 10.33 -24.37 -10.14
CA ALA A 165 8.96 -24.39 -10.60
C ALA A 165 8.26 -25.67 -10.12
N PRO A 166 7.00 -25.59 -9.69
CA PRO A 166 6.22 -26.77 -9.35
C PRO A 166 6.10 -27.71 -10.56
N PRO A 167 6.03 -29.04 -10.36
CA PRO A 167 5.99 -30.01 -11.45
C PRO A 167 4.85 -29.79 -12.45
N TRP A 168 3.74 -29.22 -11.99
CA TRP A 168 2.54 -28.95 -12.80
C TRP A 168 2.61 -27.64 -13.62
N TRP A 169 3.58 -26.76 -13.36
CA TRP A 169 3.70 -25.48 -14.06
C TRP A 169 3.97 -25.60 -15.56
N GLY A 170 4.72 -26.62 -15.98
CA GLY A 170 5.07 -26.84 -17.40
C GLY A 170 3.91 -27.35 -18.28
N SER A 171 2.81 -27.83 -17.69
CA SER A 171 1.68 -28.40 -18.43
C SER A 171 0.62 -27.35 -18.84
N GLN A 172 0.69 -26.12 -18.33
CA GLN A 172 -0.28 -25.05 -18.63
C GLN A 172 0.21 -24.02 -19.67
N SER A 173 1.45 -24.14 -20.15
CA SER A 173 2.06 -23.13 -21.04
C SER A 173 1.83 -23.43 -22.54
N VAL A 174 0.98 -24.37 -22.91
CA VAL A 174 0.67 -24.71 -24.30
C VAL A 174 -0.84 -24.56 -24.52
N GLY A 175 -1.25 -23.32 -24.82
CA GLY A 175 -2.60 -22.98 -25.22
C GLY A 175 -2.59 -21.59 -25.83
#